data_eeb78e744251c03e66034658d5fe44b6
#
_entry.id   eeb78e744251c03e66034658d5fe44b6
#
_cell.length_a   1.000
_cell.length_b   1.000
_cell.length_c   1.000
_cell.angle_alpha   90.00
_cell.angle_beta   90.00
_cell.angle_gamma   90.00
#
_symmetry.space_group_name_H-M   'P 1'
#
loop_
_entity.id
_entity.type
_entity.pdbx_description
1 polymer ?
#
loop_
_entity_poly.entity_id
_entity_poly.type
_entity_poly.pdbx_seq_one_letter_code
_entity_poly.pdbx_strand_id
1 'polypeptide(L)'
;MVSHSKKLAQAAIELASIMKNSDFKIVNAAGLIDDEGFGTDVQKIIDSINSVNNGDGVLVFCEIGSSLMSSQMAVEMINDKKVILVDAPFVESLMVATATNNENTALSDLLKETLLTKTFSKQ
;
A
#
# COMPACT_ATOMS: atom_id res chain seq x y z
N MET A 1 -2.80 2.06 -0.45
CA MET A 1 -2.57 1.98 -1.91
C MET A 1 -2.43 3.38 -2.49
N VAL A 2 -1.30 3.69 -3.10
CA VAL A 2 -1.01 4.98 -3.74
C VAL A 2 -0.81 4.76 -5.23
N SER A 3 -1.54 5.49 -6.06
CA SER A 3 -1.45 5.39 -7.52
C SER A 3 -1.77 6.77 -8.12
N HIS A 4 -1.33 6.99 -9.35
CA HIS A 4 -1.79 8.15 -10.13
C HIS A 4 -3.28 8.09 -10.41
N SER A 5 -3.88 6.91 -10.35
CA SER A 5 -5.29 6.66 -10.70
C SER A 5 -6.05 6.09 -9.50
N LYS A 6 -7.08 6.80 -9.04
CA LYS A 6 -8.00 6.30 -8.02
C LYS A 6 -8.67 5.00 -8.45
N LYS A 7 -9.04 4.91 -9.72
CA LYS A 7 -9.72 3.73 -10.28
C LYS A 7 -8.82 2.51 -10.31
N LEU A 8 -7.55 2.69 -10.67
CA LEU A 8 -6.59 1.59 -10.66
C LEU A 8 -6.38 1.06 -9.25
N ALA A 9 -6.15 1.93 -8.29
CA ALA A 9 -5.97 1.52 -6.90
C ALA A 9 -7.21 0.82 -6.36
N GLN A 10 -8.41 1.33 -6.66
CA GLN A 10 -9.65 0.71 -6.23
C GLN A 10 -9.84 -0.68 -6.83
N ALA A 11 -9.55 -0.83 -8.12
CA ALA A 11 -9.63 -2.14 -8.78
C ALA A 11 -8.63 -3.14 -8.20
N ALA A 12 -7.41 -2.69 -7.89
CA ALA A 12 -6.40 -3.54 -7.26
C ALA A 12 -6.83 -3.99 -5.86
N ILE A 13 -7.42 -3.08 -5.08
CA ILE A 13 -7.95 -3.39 -3.74
C ILE A 13 -9.07 -4.42 -3.84
N GLU A 14 -10.00 -4.26 -4.77
CA GLU A 14 -11.10 -5.19 -4.97
C GLU A 14 -10.60 -6.58 -5.36
N LEU A 15 -9.62 -6.64 -6.27
CA LEU A 15 -9.02 -7.90 -6.68
C LEU A 15 -8.31 -8.59 -5.49
N ALA A 16 -7.48 -7.87 -4.78
CA ALA A 16 -6.73 -8.42 -3.65
C ALA A 16 -7.65 -8.84 -2.50
N SER A 17 -8.75 -8.12 -2.28
CA SER A 17 -9.70 -8.39 -1.20
C SER A 17 -10.39 -9.75 -1.33
N ILE A 18 -10.43 -10.34 -2.52
CA ILE A 18 -10.93 -11.71 -2.72
C ILE A 18 -10.08 -12.72 -1.93
N MET A 19 -8.79 -12.42 -1.76
CA MET A 19 -7.84 -13.29 -1.06
C MET A 19 -7.70 -12.96 0.42
N LYS A 20 -8.42 -11.96 0.90
CA LYS A 20 -8.37 -11.52 2.28
C LYS A 20 -9.05 -12.55 3.19
N ASN A 21 -8.31 -13.04 4.18
CA ASN A 21 -8.78 -14.08 5.08
C ASN A 21 -8.82 -13.66 6.55
N SER A 22 -8.63 -12.38 6.83
CA SER A 22 -8.71 -11.82 8.17
C SER A 22 -9.17 -10.36 8.11
N ASP A 23 -9.50 -9.78 9.25
CA ASP A 23 -10.00 -8.42 9.32
C ASP A 23 -8.86 -7.41 9.45
N PHE A 24 -8.51 -6.77 8.37
CA PHE A 24 -7.58 -5.65 8.32
C PHE A 24 -8.03 -4.66 7.25
N LYS A 25 -7.55 -3.44 7.32
CA LYS A 25 -8.00 -2.36 6.43
C LYS A 25 -7.02 -2.13 5.30
N ILE A 26 -7.57 -1.94 4.09
CA ILE A 26 -6.84 -1.48 2.92
C ILE A 26 -7.50 -0.20 2.46
N VAL A 27 -6.76 0.91 2.47
CA VAL A 27 -7.31 2.22 2.10
C VAL A 27 -6.78 2.67 0.74
N ASN A 28 -7.64 3.33 -0.02
CA ASN A 28 -7.28 3.94 -1.30
C ASN A 28 -6.80 5.38 -1.06
N ALA A 29 -5.49 5.59 -1.12
CA ALA A 29 -4.85 6.90 -0.98
C ALA A 29 -4.43 7.49 -2.32
N ALA A 30 -4.97 6.96 -3.41
CA ALA A 30 -4.58 7.32 -4.77
C ALA A 30 -5.28 8.59 -5.27
N GLY A 31 -4.62 9.24 -6.23
CA GLY A 31 -5.19 10.38 -6.93
C GLY A 31 -5.14 11.67 -6.12
N LEU A 32 -5.81 12.68 -6.65
CA LEU A 32 -5.91 14.01 -6.04
C LEU A 32 -7.10 14.09 -5.08
N ILE A 33 -7.07 15.06 -4.15
CA ILE A 33 -8.12 15.19 -3.14
C ILE A 33 -9.46 15.54 -3.78
N ASP A 34 -9.50 16.60 -4.59
CA ASP A 34 -10.74 17.19 -5.12
C ASP A 34 -10.89 17.04 -6.63
N ASP A 35 -10.14 16.13 -7.25
CA ASP A 35 -10.12 15.97 -8.70
C ASP A 35 -10.19 14.50 -9.08
N GLU A 36 -10.98 14.19 -10.10
CA GLU A 36 -11.03 12.86 -10.70
C GLU A 36 -9.87 12.59 -11.67
N GLY A 37 -9.00 13.58 -11.89
CA GLY A 37 -7.82 13.46 -12.74
C GLY A 37 -6.74 12.57 -12.15
N PHE A 38 -5.67 12.41 -12.91
CA PHE A 38 -4.52 11.63 -12.51
C PHE A 38 -3.54 12.49 -11.69
N GLY A 39 -2.91 11.88 -10.71
CA GLY A 39 -1.91 12.54 -9.88
C GLY A 39 -1.88 11.97 -8.47
N THR A 40 -1.00 12.52 -7.63
CA THR A 40 -0.85 12.12 -6.24
C THR A 40 -0.83 13.34 -5.33
N ASP A 41 -1.26 13.15 -4.09
CA ASP A 41 -1.33 14.20 -3.07
C ASP A 41 -0.72 13.69 -1.78
N VAL A 42 0.37 14.32 -1.32
CA VAL A 42 1.10 13.90 -0.12
C VAL A 42 0.23 13.94 1.13
N GLN A 43 -0.57 15.01 1.29
CA GLN A 43 -1.44 15.14 2.48
C GLN A 43 -2.50 14.05 2.51
N LYS A 44 -3.09 13.73 1.36
CA LYS A 44 -4.04 12.61 1.26
C LYS A 44 -3.40 11.29 1.66
N ILE A 45 -2.16 11.06 1.25
CA ILE A 45 -1.42 9.84 1.61
C ILE A 45 -1.20 9.79 3.12
N ILE A 46 -0.75 10.89 3.73
CA ILE A 46 -0.53 11.00 5.17
C ILE A 46 -1.83 10.72 5.94
N ASP A 47 -2.92 11.37 5.56
CA ASP A 47 -4.21 11.21 6.22
C ASP A 47 -4.73 9.77 6.10
N SER A 48 -4.53 9.17 4.93
CA SER A 48 -4.93 7.78 4.69
C SER A 48 -4.14 6.80 5.55
N ILE A 49 -2.82 6.99 5.65
CA ILE A 49 -1.97 6.15 6.52
C ILE A 49 -2.43 6.28 7.97
N ASN A 50 -2.63 7.49 8.44
CA ASN A 50 -3.05 7.73 9.81
C ASN A 50 -4.43 7.13 10.11
N SER A 51 -5.31 7.07 9.12
CA SER A 51 -6.66 6.50 9.28
C SER A 51 -6.65 4.99 9.53
N VAL A 52 -5.62 4.28 9.10
CA VAL A 52 -5.53 2.82 9.25
C VAL A 52 -4.43 2.37 10.22
N ASN A 53 -3.59 3.30 10.70
CA ASN A 53 -2.50 2.97 11.61
C ASN A 53 -3.03 2.80 13.04
N ASN A 54 -3.08 1.55 13.50
CA ASN A 54 -3.50 1.22 14.86
C ASN A 54 -2.31 0.88 15.79
N GLY A 55 -1.08 1.12 15.32
CA GLY A 55 0.14 0.80 16.05
C GLY A 55 0.82 -0.49 15.63
N ASP A 56 0.15 -1.35 14.86
CA ASP A 56 0.74 -2.60 14.36
C ASP A 56 1.59 -2.40 13.10
N GLY A 57 1.42 -1.28 12.45
CA GLY A 57 2.16 -0.90 11.26
C GLY A 57 1.29 -0.72 10.02
N VAL A 58 1.87 -0.10 9.02
CA VAL A 58 1.21 0.15 7.74
C VAL A 58 2.19 -0.12 6.61
N LEU A 59 1.78 -0.92 5.64
CA LEU A 59 2.52 -1.09 4.40
C LEU A 59 1.92 -0.16 3.34
N VAL A 60 2.78 0.62 2.69
CA VAL A 60 2.40 1.55 1.63
C VAL A 60 2.83 0.96 0.29
N PHE A 61 1.88 0.75 -0.59
CA PHE A 61 2.09 0.22 -1.94
C PHE A 61 1.90 1.33 -2.95
N CYS A 62 2.82 1.47 -3.89
CA CYS A 62 2.75 2.51 -4.92
C CYS A 62 3.29 2.02 -6.26
N GLU A 63 2.90 2.72 -7.32
CA GLU A 63 3.50 2.59 -8.63
C GLU A 63 4.83 3.36 -8.68
N ILE A 64 5.41 3.42 -9.86
CA ILE A 64 6.62 4.21 -10.14
C ILE A 64 6.28 5.69 -10.34
N GLY A 65 7.31 6.54 -10.43
CA GLY A 65 7.16 7.97 -10.74
C GLY A 65 6.67 8.78 -9.55
N SER A 66 5.72 9.69 -9.80
CA SER A 66 5.26 10.62 -8.76
C SER A 66 4.54 9.92 -7.60
N SER A 67 3.92 8.78 -7.81
CA SER A 67 3.31 8.00 -6.71
C SER A 67 4.37 7.49 -5.75
N LEU A 68 5.53 7.07 -6.25
CA LEU A 68 6.67 6.68 -5.42
C LEU A 68 7.23 7.89 -4.67
N MET A 69 7.46 8.99 -5.36
CA MET A 69 8.04 10.20 -4.76
C MET A 69 7.13 10.77 -3.68
N SER A 70 5.84 10.86 -3.95
CA SER A 70 4.86 11.35 -2.96
C SER A 70 4.74 10.42 -1.76
N SER A 71 4.80 9.11 -1.99
CA SER A 71 4.77 8.12 -0.91
C SER A 71 6.02 8.21 -0.04
N GLN A 72 7.20 8.36 -0.64
CA GLN A 72 8.45 8.56 0.11
C GLN A 72 8.36 9.78 1.00
N MET A 73 7.89 10.90 0.45
CA MET A 73 7.72 12.14 1.20
C MET A 73 6.75 11.97 2.36
N ALA A 74 5.61 11.33 2.13
CA ALA A 74 4.61 11.09 3.17
C ALA A 74 5.18 10.23 4.31
N VAL A 75 5.86 9.14 3.98
CA VAL A 75 6.47 8.23 4.97
C VAL A 75 7.54 8.95 5.80
N GLU A 76 8.37 9.76 5.15
CA GLU A 76 9.39 10.56 5.85
C GLU A 76 8.76 11.57 6.81
N MET A 77 7.69 12.25 6.39
CA MET A 77 6.99 13.23 7.23
C MET A 77 6.32 12.60 8.44
N ILE A 78 5.76 11.39 8.28
CA ILE A 78 5.16 10.65 9.39
C ILE A 78 6.23 10.21 10.40
N ASN A 79 7.40 9.81 9.92
CA ASN A 79 8.55 9.42 10.75
C ASN A 79 8.21 8.33 11.78
N ASP A 80 7.51 7.29 11.33
CA ASP A 80 7.16 6.11 12.12
C ASP A 80 7.84 4.89 11.50
N LYS A 81 8.69 4.19 12.26
CA LYS A 81 9.43 3.03 11.79
C LYS A 81 8.53 1.87 11.34
N LYS A 82 7.28 1.85 11.78
CA LYS A 82 6.28 0.84 11.41
C LYS A 82 5.47 1.23 10.18
N VAL A 83 5.71 2.39 9.60
CA VAL A 83 5.12 2.80 8.32
C VAL A 83 6.18 2.60 7.26
N ILE A 84 5.96 1.62 6.39
CA ILE A 84 6.97 1.11 5.47
C ILE A 84 6.48 1.22 4.03
N LEU A 85 7.28 1.88 3.19
CA LEU A 85 7.07 1.90 1.76
C LEU A 85 7.59 0.59 1.17
N VAL A 86 6.72 -0.13 0.47
CA VAL A 86 7.05 -1.43 -0.13
C VAL A 86 7.72 -1.22 -1.48
N ASP A 87 8.98 -1.63 -1.59
CA ASP A 87 9.73 -1.60 -2.84
C ASP A 87 9.53 -2.92 -3.60
N ALA A 88 8.37 -3.04 -4.26
CA ALA A 88 8.00 -4.25 -4.99
C ALA A 88 6.90 -3.91 -6.01
N PRO A 89 6.62 -4.81 -6.97
CA PRO A 89 5.57 -4.59 -7.97
C PRO A 89 4.20 -4.33 -7.33
N PHE A 90 3.49 -3.35 -7.85
CA PHE A 90 2.31 -2.75 -7.23
C PHE A 90 1.19 -3.75 -6.95
N VAL A 91 0.69 -4.44 -7.97
CA VAL A 91 -0.45 -5.34 -7.83
C VAL A 91 -0.04 -6.67 -7.19
N GLU A 92 1.05 -7.26 -7.66
CA GLU A 92 1.52 -8.56 -7.16
C GLU A 92 1.89 -8.51 -5.68
N SER A 93 2.57 -7.46 -5.26
CA SER A 93 2.93 -7.33 -3.85
C SER A 93 1.72 -7.13 -2.95
N LEU A 94 0.72 -6.37 -3.41
CA LEU A 94 -0.53 -6.23 -2.68
C LEU A 94 -1.26 -7.56 -2.53
N MET A 95 -1.33 -8.34 -3.60
CA MET A 95 -2.01 -9.64 -3.58
C MET A 95 -1.34 -10.60 -2.59
N VAL A 96 -0.02 -10.67 -2.60
CA VAL A 96 0.73 -11.54 -1.67
C VAL A 96 0.55 -11.07 -0.23
N ALA A 97 0.68 -9.77 0.02
CA ALA A 97 0.50 -9.22 1.37
C ALA A 97 -0.91 -9.50 1.89
N THR A 98 -1.92 -9.31 1.06
CA THR A 98 -3.32 -9.51 1.45
C THR A 98 -3.62 -10.97 1.76
N ALA A 99 -3.09 -11.90 0.96
CA ALA A 99 -3.28 -13.33 1.16
C ALA A 99 -2.53 -13.85 2.39
N THR A 100 -1.37 -13.27 2.70
CA THR A 100 -0.49 -13.72 3.77
C THR A 100 -0.88 -13.12 5.13
N ASN A 101 -1.38 -11.88 5.15
CA ASN A 101 -1.63 -11.16 6.39
C ASN A 101 -2.79 -11.78 7.19
N ASN A 102 -2.55 -11.91 8.49
CA ASN A 102 -3.58 -12.28 9.46
C ASN A 102 -3.21 -11.65 10.82
N GLU A 103 -4.08 -11.84 11.81
CA GLU A 103 -3.92 -11.24 13.15
C GLU A 103 -2.66 -11.70 13.89
N ASN A 104 -2.04 -12.80 13.47
CA ASN A 104 -0.83 -13.37 14.09
C ASN A 104 0.44 -13.05 13.29
N THR A 105 0.33 -12.38 12.15
CA THR A 105 1.47 -12.08 11.28
C THR A 105 2.18 -10.82 11.75
N ALA A 106 3.45 -10.92 12.13
CA ALA A 106 4.25 -9.75 12.48
C ALA A 106 4.56 -8.92 11.22
N LEU A 107 4.68 -7.60 11.40
CA LEU A 107 4.98 -6.66 10.31
C LEU A 107 6.24 -7.06 9.53
N SER A 108 7.30 -7.45 10.23
CA SER A 108 8.57 -7.85 9.61
C SER A 108 8.42 -9.10 8.74
N ASP A 109 7.62 -10.07 9.18
CA ASP A 109 7.36 -11.30 8.42
C ASP A 109 6.48 -11.01 7.19
N LEU A 110 5.47 -10.17 7.35
CA LEU A 110 4.62 -9.75 6.25
C LEU A 110 5.42 -9.00 5.18
N LEU A 111 6.29 -8.09 5.59
CA LEU A 111 7.16 -7.35 4.68
C LEU A 111 8.08 -8.30 3.91
N LYS A 112 8.67 -9.26 4.61
CA LYS A 112 9.57 -10.25 4.00
C LYS A 112 8.87 -11.03 2.90
N GLU A 113 7.67 -11.56 3.17
CA GLU A 113 6.88 -12.29 2.18
C GLU A 113 6.49 -11.39 1.00
N THR A 114 6.08 -10.17 1.30
CA THR A 114 5.68 -9.19 0.28
C THR A 114 6.85 -8.87 -0.67
N LEU A 115 8.05 -8.70 -0.13
CA LEU A 115 9.24 -8.36 -0.93
C LEU A 115 9.73 -9.51 -1.82
N LEU A 116 9.31 -10.75 -1.58
CA LEU A 116 9.61 -11.87 -2.47
C LEU A 116 9.05 -11.65 -3.88
N THR A 117 8.01 -10.84 -4.00
CA THR A 117 7.42 -10.53 -5.33
C THR A 117 8.37 -9.80 -6.27
N LYS A 118 9.44 -9.20 -5.75
CA LYS A 118 10.47 -8.54 -6.58
C LYS A 118 11.12 -9.50 -7.58
N THR A 119 11.19 -10.78 -7.24
CA THR A 119 11.86 -11.80 -8.03
C THR A 119 10.93 -12.93 -8.48
N PHE A 120 9.61 -12.72 -8.40
CA PHE A 120 8.65 -13.74 -8.81
C PHE A 120 8.77 -14.04 -10.30
N SER A 121 8.81 -15.32 -10.61
CA SER A 121 8.59 -15.83 -11.96
C SER A 121 7.16 -16.34 -12.06
N LYS A 122 6.52 -16.08 -13.19
CA LYS A 122 5.14 -16.55 -13.43
C LYS A 122 5.11 -17.95 -14.03
N GLN A 123 6.27 -18.49 -14.30
CA GLN A 123 6.38 -19.81 -14.94
C GLN A 123 7.41 -20.69 -14.23
#